data_3c2712b6222db8c4c87e9abffba86318
#
_entry.id   3c2712b6222db8c4c87e9abffba86318
#
_cell.length_a   1.000
_cell.length_b   1.000
_cell.length_c   1.000
_cell.angle_alpha   90.00
_cell.angle_beta   90.00
_cell.angle_gamma   90.00
#
_symmetry.space_group_name_H-M   'P 1'
#
loop_
_entity.id
_entity.type
_entity.pdbx_description
1 polymer ?
#
loop_
_entity_poly.entity_id
_entity_poly.type
_entity_poly.pdbx_seq_one_letter_code
_entity_poly.pdbx_strand_id
1 'polypeptide(L)'
;MKLMASFIIGYSLFLFGCSKMTEDELWQKVEQSRNGSNFDSTIQVCQMIVQEYPNGRKASAALYMLGETYKDGKHDYHTAINYYQVFVKKYPDLNSTPLAMFIIGYIYNNNLQMIDSARIAYQEFVTKFPNHELASSAKFELENLGKSPDEIMGTNKDVAVKGGKLKSPKKR
;
A
#
# COMPACT_ATOMS: atom_id res chain seq x y z
N MET A 1 -21.12 -77.99 -17.22
CA MET A 1 -21.70 -76.69 -16.89
C MET A 1 -20.74 -75.96 -15.97
N LYS A 2 -19.97 -74.96 -16.52
CA LYS A 2 -19.05 -74.11 -15.75
C LYS A 2 -19.66 -72.70 -15.70
N LEU A 3 -20.09 -72.29 -14.51
CA LEU A 3 -20.50 -70.90 -14.26
C LEU A 3 -19.25 -70.00 -14.21
N MET A 4 -19.13 -69.09 -15.13
CA MET A 4 -18.18 -68.00 -15.05
C MET A 4 -18.83 -66.82 -14.25
N ALA A 5 -18.29 -66.56 -13.08
CA ALA A 5 -18.65 -65.44 -12.26
C ALA A 5 -17.83 -64.26 -12.78
N SER A 6 -18.50 -63.28 -13.47
CA SER A 6 -17.89 -62.00 -13.86
C SER A 6 -17.78 -61.10 -12.62
N PHE A 7 -16.56 -60.87 -12.19
CA PHE A 7 -16.22 -59.85 -11.18
C PHE A 7 -16.15 -58.48 -11.86
N ILE A 8 -17.23 -57.70 -11.74
CA ILE A 8 -17.21 -56.29 -12.12
C ILE A 8 -16.54 -55.52 -10.99
N ILE A 9 -15.26 -55.23 -11.14
CA ILE A 9 -14.54 -54.30 -10.28
C ILE A 9 -15.00 -52.90 -10.66
N GLY A 10 -15.92 -52.34 -9.87
CA GLY A 10 -16.32 -50.95 -9.96
C GLY A 10 -15.16 -50.03 -9.61
N TYR A 11 -14.52 -49.47 -10.64
CA TYR A 11 -13.51 -48.41 -10.48
C TYR A 11 -14.24 -47.11 -10.16
N SER A 12 -14.45 -46.90 -8.83
CA SER A 12 -14.92 -45.59 -8.34
C SER A 12 -13.80 -44.59 -8.52
N LEU A 13 -13.82 -43.83 -9.62
CA LEU A 13 -13.00 -42.64 -9.80
C LEU A 13 -13.45 -41.61 -8.75
N PHE A 14 -12.76 -41.61 -7.61
CA PHE A 14 -12.80 -40.48 -6.68
C PHE A 14 -12.15 -39.28 -7.39
N LEU A 15 -12.96 -38.50 -8.10
CA LEU A 15 -12.60 -37.17 -8.51
C LEU A 15 -12.49 -36.33 -7.23
N PHE A 16 -11.30 -36.30 -6.64
CA PHE A 16 -10.92 -35.27 -5.72
C PHE A 16 -10.87 -33.97 -6.55
N GLY A 17 -12.02 -33.37 -6.74
CA GLY A 17 -12.12 -32.01 -7.22
C GLY A 17 -11.44 -31.13 -6.17
N CYS A 18 -10.24 -30.67 -6.45
CA CYS A 18 -9.62 -29.60 -5.70
C CYS A 18 -10.55 -28.38 -5.88
N SER A 19 -11.49 -28.18 -4.95
CA SER A 19 -12.39 -27.05 -5.03
C SER A 19 -11.53 -25.79 -4.83
N LYS A 20 -11.51 -24.93 -5.86
CA LYS A 20 -10.83 -23.64 -5.79
C LYS A 20 -11.41 -22.87 -4.59
N MET A 21 -10.54 -22.36 -3.74
CA MET A 21 -10.98 -21.55 -2.61
C MET A 21 -11.67 -20.26 -3.11
N THR A 22 -12.76 -19.88 -2.47
CA THR A 22 -13.46 -18.65 -2.76
C THR A 22 -12.64 -17.43 -2.33
N GLU A 23 -12.97 -16.28 -2.87
CA GLU A 23 -12.33 -15.00 -2.50
C GLU A 23 -12.46 -14.71 -0.99
N ASP A 24 -13.62 -15.01 -0.40
CA ASP A 24 -13.87 -14.78 1.03
C ASP A 24 -13.07 -15.76 1.91
N GLU A 25 -12.92 -17.02 1.51
CA GLU A 25 -12.04 -17.99 2.22
C GLU A 25 -10.57 -17.58 2.16
N LEU A 26 -10.10 -17.09 1.00
CA LEU A 26 -8.75 -16.54 0.88
C LEU A 26 -8.58 -15.31 1.77
N TRP A 27 -9.57 -14.41 1.80
CA TRP A 27 -9.49 -13.22 2.64
C TRP A 27 -9.43 -13.55 4.14
N GLN A 28 -10.17 -14.55 4.61
CA GLN A 28 -10.06 -15.03 6.00
C GLN A 28 -8.64 -15.50 6.32
N LYS A 29 -7.97 -16.16 5.36
CA LYS A 29 -6.56 -16.55 5.55
C LYS A 29 -5.61 -15.33 5.59
N VAL A 30 -5.88 -14.27 4.82
CA VAL A 30 -5.14 -13.01 4.92
C VAL A 30 -5.26 -12.46 6.34
N GLU A 31 -6.47 -12.36 6.88
CA GLU A 31 -6.71 -11.85 8.23
C GLU A 31 -6.01 -12.70 9.31
N GLN A 32 -6.05 -14.02 9.18
CA GLN A 32 -5.35 -14.92 10.09
C GLN A 32 -3.83 -14.73 10.04
N SER A 33 -3.24 -14.71 8.85
CA SER A 33 -1.80 -14.57 8.68
C SER A 33 -1.30 -13.20 9.16
N ARG A 34 -2.08 -12.14 8.94
CA ARG A 34 -1.79 -10.79 9.39
C ARG A 34 -1.81 -10.70 10.93
N ASN A 35 -2.83 -11.27 11.58
CA ASN A 35 -2.93 -11.30 13.04
C ASN A 35 -1.78 -12.09 13.68
N GLY A 36 -1.28 -13.12 12.98
CA GLY A 36 -0.12 -13.90 13.39
C GLY A 36 1.23 -13.30 12.98
N SER A 37 1.25 -12.10 12.38
CA SER A 37 2.45 -11.45 11.81
C SER A 37 3.23 -12.36 10.84
N ASN A 38 2.53 -13.25 10.13
CA ASN A 38 3.12 -14.13 9.14
C ASN A 38 3.10 -13.45 7.76
N PHE A 39 4.12 -12.61 7.53
CA PHE A 39 4.22 -11.81 6.30
C PHE A 39 4.27 -12.66 5.03
N ASP A 40 4.99 -13.79 5.04
CA ASP A 40 5.10 -14.66 3.86
C ASP A 40 3.75 -15.27 3.48
N SER A 41 2.99 -15.75 4.46
CA SER A 41 1.64 -16.26 4.23
C SER A 41 0.69 -15.14 3.75
N THR A 42 0.78 -13.94 4.35
CA THR A 42 -0.03 -12.77 3.92
C THR A 42 0.24 -12.43 2.46
N ILE A 43 1.52 -12.37 2.07
CA ILE A 43 1.92 -12.10 0.68
C ILE A 43 1.36 -13.17 -0.25
N GLN A 44 1.60 -14.45 0.05
CA GLN A 44 1.15 -15.55 -0.79
C GLN A 44 -0.36 -15.52 -1.02
N VAL A 45 -1.15 -15.37 0.04
CA VAL A 45 -2.61 -15.39 -0.08
C VAL A 45 -3.14 -14.14 -0.78
N CYS A 46 -2.58 -12.95 -0.52
CA CYS A 46 -2.94 -11.74 -1.25
C CYS A 46 -2.63 -11.85 -2.75
N GLN A 47 -1.48 -12.46 -3.12
CA GLN A 47 -1.15 -12.72 -4.52
C GLN A 47 -2.15 -13.67 -5.18
N MET A 48 -2.59 -14.72 -4.47
CA MET A 48 -3.64 -15.63 -4.96
C MET A 48 -4.95 -14.86 -5.23
N ILE A 49 -5.37 -13.97 -4.32
CA ILE A 49 -6.57 -13.15 -4.52
C ILE A 49 -6.44 -12.29 -5.79
N VAL A 50 -5.33 -11.59 -5.94
CA VAL A 50 -5.11 -10.70 -7.09
C VAL A 50 -5.07 -11.47 -8.40
N GLN A 51 -4.52 -12.67 -8.41
CA GLN A 51 -4.37 -13.53 -9.58
C GLN A 51 -5.69 -14.22 -9.95
N GLU A 52 -6.38 -14.79 -8.98
CA GLU A 52 -7.55 -15.62 -9.21
C GLU A 52 -8.86 -14.84 -9.27
N TYR A 53 -8.90 -13.70 -8.59
CA TYR A 53 -10.06 -12.81 -8.49
C TYR A 53 -9.68 -11.35 -8.84
N PRO A 54 -9.11 -11.06 -10.03
CA PRO A 54 -8.56 -9.75 -10.38
C PRO A 54 -9.60 -8.62 -10.33
N ASN A 55 -10.89 -8.94 -10.46
CA ASN A 55 -12.00 -8.00 -10.40
C ASN A 55 -12.92 -8.27 -9.18
N GLY A 56 -12.42 -9.06 -8.24
CA GLY A 56 -13.13 -9.39 -7.01
C GLY A 56 -13.21 -8.21 -6.05
N ARG A 57 -14.12 -8.34 -5.08
CA ARG A 57 -14.34 -7.29 -4.06
C ARG A 57 -13.13 -7.06 -3.16
N LYS A 58 -12.28 -8.07 -2.99
CA LYS A 58 -11.07 -8.03 -2.15
C LYS A 58 -9.79 -7.72 -2.92
N ALA A 59 -9.84 -7.71 -4.26
CA ALA A 59 -8.65 -7.52 -5.09
C ALA A 59 -7.93 -6.20 -4.83
N SER A 60 -8.67 -5.10 -4.63
CA SER A 60 -8.07 -3.80 -4.29
C SER A 60 -7.42 -3.81 -2.91
N ALA A 61 -8.11 -4.38 -1.91
CA ALA A 61 -7.57 -4.52 -0.56
C ALA A 61 -6.33 -5.43 -0.53
N ALA A 62 -6.33 -6.52 -1.30
CA ALA A 62 -5.20 -7.43 -1.41
C ALA A 62 -3.97 -6.74 -2.05
N LEU A 63 -4.15 -5.94 -3.11
CA LEU A 63 -3.07 -5.17 -3.71
C LEU A 63 -2.48 -4.13 -2.75
N TYR A 64 -3.33 -3.41 -2.05
CA TYR A 64 -2.90 -2.44 -1.05
C TYR A 64 -2.13 -3.12 0.09
N MET A 65 -2.65 -4.25 0.59
CA MET A 65 -2.03 -5.07 1.63
C MET A 65 -0.66 -5.61 1.22
N LEU A 66 -0.46 -5.97 -0.06
CA LEU A 66 0.85 -6.36 -0.58
C LEU A 66 1.85 -5.21 -0.44
N GLY A 67 1.46 -3.98 -0.82
CA GLY A 67 2.29 -2.79 -0.62
C GLY A 67 2.67 -2.59 0.84
N GLU A 68 1.70 -2.65 1.76
CA GLU A 68 1.95 -2.54 3.21
C GLU A 68 2.89 -3.64 3.72
N THR A 69 2.61 -4.92 3.34
CA THR A 69 3.38 -6.05 3.86
C THR A 69 4.82 -6.04 3.37
N TYR A 70 5.07 -5.65 2.13
CA TYR A 70 6.43 -5.47 1.63
C TYR A 70 7.14 -4.28 2.29
N LYS A 71 6.44 -3.16 2.53
CA LYS A 71 6.99 -1.99 3.21
C LYS A 71 7.36 -2.28 4.67
N ASP A 72 6.38 -2.76 5.46
CA ASP A 72 6.50 -2.84 6.92
C ASP A 72 7.02 -4.21 7.40
N GLY A 73 6.68 -5.29 6.69
CA GLY A 73 7.02 -6.66 7.07
C GLY A 73 8.34 -7.15 6.49
N LYS A 74 8.59 -6.84 5.21
CA LYS A 74 9.78 -7.32 4.49
C LYS A 74 10.86 -6.25 4.34
N HIS A 75 10.51 -4.97 4.55
CA HIS A 75 11.36 -3.81 4.26
C HIS A 75 11.88 -3.79 2.81
N ASP A 76 11.13 -4.43 1.90
CA ASP A 76 11.39 -4.40 0.46
C ASP A 76 10.61 -3.23 -0.16
N TYR A 77 11.24 -2.07 -0.06
CA TYR A 77 10.63 -0.80 -0.45
C TYR A 77 10.38 -0.69 -1.97
N HIS A 78 11.23 -1.29 -2.79
CA HIS A 78 11.04 -1.28 -4.23
C HIS A 78 9.81 -2.10 -4.65
N THR A 79 9.66 -3.29 -4.08
CA THR A 79 8.49 -4.13 -4.32
C THR A 79 7.21 -3.49 -3.76
N ALA A 80 7.29 -2.85 -2.59
CA ALA A 80 6.16 -2.11 -2.00
C ALA A 80 5.68 -0.98 -2.93
N ILE A 81 6.60 -0.17 -3.46
CA ILE A 81 6.28 0.90 -4.42
C ILE A 81 5.59 0.32 -5.66
N ASN A 82 6.09 -0.79 -6.22
CA ASN A 82 5.48 -1.42 -7.39
C ASN A 82 4.01 -1.81 -7.12
N TYR A 83 3.71 -2.43 -5.97
CA TYR A 83 2.33 -2.78 -5.62
C TYR A 83 1.44 -1.56 -5.41
N TYR A 84 1.93 -0.50 -4.75
CA TYR A 84 1.18 0.75 -4.62
C TYR A 84 0.93 1.42 -5.97
N GLN A 85 1.89 1.43 -6.89
CA GLN A 85 1.73 1.96 -8.25
C GLN A 85 0.68 1.18 -9.05
N VAL A 86 0.71 -0.16 -8.97
CA VAL A 86 -0.33 -1.01 -9.59
C VAL A 86 -1.70 -0.72 -8.99
N PHE A 87 -1.79 -0.57 -7.67
CA PHE A 87 -3.02 -0.20 -6.97
C PHE A 87 -3.57 1.16 -7.45
N VAL A 88 -2.76 2.21 -7.44
CA VAL A 88 -3.12 3.57 -7.87
C VAL A 88 -3.60 3.58 -9.33
N LYS A 89 -2.92 2.85 -10.21
CA LYS A 89 -3.29 2.76 -11.63
C LYS A 89 -4.61 2.04 -11.84
N LYS A 90 -4.85 0.94 -11.09
CA LYS A 90 -6.04 0.10 -11.27
C LYS A 90 -7.27 0.65 -10.57
N TYR A 91 -7.08 1.38 -9.48
CA TYR A 91 -8.16 1.89 -8.61
C TYR A 91 -8.01 3.40 -8.34
N PRO A 92 -8.05 4.26 -9.39
CA PRO A 92 -7.77 5.70 -9.24
C PRO A 92 -8.78 6.44 -8.35
N ASP A 93 -10.01 5.93 -8.25
CA ASP A 93 -11.14 6.60 -7.58
C ASP A 93 -11.41 6.07 -6.15
N LEU A 94 -10.60 5.15 -5.64
CA LEU A 94 -10.77 4.67 -4.27
C LEU A 94 -10.26 5.71 -3.25
N ASN A 95 -10.95 5.80 -2.11
CA ASN A 95 -10.56 6.70 -1.01
C ASN A 95 -9.14 6.45 -0.48
N SER A 96 -8.60 5.24 -0.66
CA SER A 96 -7.23 4.89 -0.27
C SER A 96 -6.17 5.24 -1.32
N THR A 97 -6.57 5.65 -2.54
CA THR A 97 -5.63 5.98 -3.61
C THR A 97 -4.76 7.18 -3.30
N PRO A 98 -5.29 8.29 -2.75
CA PRO A 98 -4.43 9.39 -2.33
C PRO A 98 -3.40 8.97 -1.29
N LEU A 99 -3.79 8.16 -0.30
CA LEU A 99 -2.87 7.66 0.72
C LEU A 99 -1.76 6.79 0.10
N ALA A 100 -2.10 5.89 -0.83
CA ALA A 100 -1.11 5.07 -1.53
C ALA A 100 -0.10 5.94 -2.30
N MET A 101 -0.54 6.99 -2.99
CA MET A 101 0.34 7.92 -3.70
C MET A 101 1.25 8.70 -2.74
N PHE A 102 0.74 9.14 -1.60
CA PHE A 102 1.55 9.80 -0.58
C PHE A 102 2.60 8.85 -0.01
N ILE A 103 2.24 7.59 0.27
CA ILE A 103 3.17 6.56 0.78
C ILE A 103 4.30 6.29 -0.22
N ILE A 104 4.06 6.29 -1.53
CA ILE A 104 5.12 6.15 -2.54
C ILE A 104 6.16 7.27 -2.38
N GLY A 105 5.72 8.53 -2.27
CA GLY A 105 6.63 9.66 -2.01
C GLY A 105 7.39 9.52 -0.71
N TYR A 106 6.70 9.11 0.35
CA TYR A 106 7.30 8.86 1.66
C TYR A 106 8.40 7.79 1.60
N ILE A 107 8.15 6.67 0.93
CA ILE A 107 9.14 5.58 0.78
C ILE A 107 10.37 6.09 0.03
N TYR A 108 10.19 6.81 -1.09
CA TYR A 108 11.31 7.37 -1.83
C TYR A 108 12.15 8.32 -0.99
N ASN A 109 11.51 9.21 -0.20
CA ASN A 109 12.23 10.17 0.63
C ASN A 109 12.91 9.53 1.83
N ASN A 110 12.16 8.78 2.64
CA ASN A 110 12.59 8.38 3.97
C ASN A 110 13.28 7.02 4.03
N ASN A 111 12.92 6.10 3.14
CA ASN A 111 13.48 4.75 3.16
C ASN A 111 14.58 4.55 2.11
N LEU A 112 14.40 5.10 0.91
CA LEU A 112 15.32 4.92 -0.20
C LEU A 112 16.27 6.10 -0.42
N GLN A 113 16.02 7.27 0.20
CA GLN A 113 16.80 8.50 0.02
C GLN A 113 16.87 8.94 -1.46
N MET A 114 15.85 8.60 -2.25
CA MET A 114 15.74 8.92 -3.67
C MET A 114 14.99 10.24 -3.84
N ILE A 115 15.67 11.35 -3.55
CA ILE A 115 15.09 12.70 -3.45
C ILE A 115 14.35 13.11 -4.72
N ASP A 116 14.90 12.85 -5.91
CA ASP A 116 14.26 13.24 -7.17
C ASP A 116 12.98 12.43 -7.42
N SER A 117 12.98 11.15 -7.09
CA SER A 117 11.78 10.29 -7.19
C SER A 117 10.71 10.71 -6.19
N ALA A 118 11.10 11.06 -4.97
CA ALA A 118 10.19 11.60 -3.96
C ALA A 118 9.54 12.91 -4.43
N ARG A 119 10.35 13.81 -5.03
CA ARG A 119 9.86 15.08 -5.60
C ARG A 119 8.77 14.85 -6.65
N ILE A 120 9.02 13.94 -7.59
CA ILE A 120 8.06 13.59 -8.64
C ILE A 120 6.77 13.04 -8.02
N ALA A 121 6.89 12.09 -7.08
CA ALA A 121 5.73 11.45 -6.45
C ALA A 121 4.87 12.44 -5.65
N TYR A 122 5.47 13.29 -4.84
CA TYR A 122 4.73 14.30 -4.09
C TYR A 122 4.13 15.40 -4.99
N GLN A 123 4.84 15.80 -6.05
CA GLN A 123 4.31 16.77 -7.02
C GLN A 123 3.08 16.22 -7.74
N GLU A 124 3.12 14.94 -8.15
CA GLU A 124 1.97 14.26 -8.75
C GLU A 124 0.79 14.18 -7.77
N PHE A 125 1.06 13.84 -6.50
CA PHE A 125 0.03 13.82 -5.46
C PHE A 125 -0.64 15.19 -5.30
N VAL A 126 0.13 16.27 -5.11
CA VAL A 126 -0.41 17.63 -4.91
C VAL A 126 -1.20 18.11 -6.13
N THR A 127 -0.78 17.71 -7.33
CA THR A 127 -1.47 18.05 -8.58
C THR A 127 -2.82 17.33 -8.70
N LYS A 128 -2.86 16.03 -8.37
CA LYS A 128 -4.09 15.22 -8.46
C LYS A 128 -5.07 15.48 -7.32
N PHE A 129 -4.55 15.73 -6.12
CA PHE A 129 -5.34 15.83 -4.89
C PHE A 129 -5.05 17.13 -4.12
N PRO A 130 -5.22 18.33 -4.74
CA PRO A 130 -4.82 19.60 -4.13
C PRO A 130 -5.60 19.96 -2.85
N ASN A 131 -6.80 19.40 -2.68
CA ASN A 131 -7.70 19.65 -1.54
C ASN A 131 -7.79 18.45 -0.58
N HIS A 132 -6.99 17.41 -0.77
CA HIS A 132 -6.95 16.26 0.15
C HIS A 132 -6.29 16.65 1.48
N GLU A 133 -6.69 16.02 2.57
CA GLU A 133 -6.13 16.28 3.92
C GLU A 133 -4.60 16.14 3.97
N LEU A 134 -4.01 15.26 3.16
CA LEU A 134 -2.56 15.10 3.06
C LEU A 134 -1.87 16.12 2.13
N ALA A 135 -2.60 17.03 1.48
CA ALA A 135 -1.99 17.96 0.53
C ALA A 135 -1.02 18.94 1.21
N SER A 136 -1.34 19.41 2.41
CA SER A 136 -0.43 20.24 3.20
C SER A 136 0.83 19.50 3.61
N SER A 137 0.68 18.22 4.02
CA SER A 137 1.83 17.37 4.36
C SER A 137 2.72 17.12 3.14
N ALA A 138 2.13 16.80 1.98
CA ALA A 138 2.90 16.59 0.76
C ALA A 138 3.67 17.87 0.30
N LYS A 139 3.07 19.06 0.45
CA LYS A 139 3.75 20.34 0.18
C LYS A 139 4.90 20.57 1.15
N PHE A 140 4.69 20.30 2.42
CA PHE A 140 5.74 20.40 3.44
C PHE A 140 6.90 19.46 3.13
N GLU A 141 6.62 18.21 2.76
CA GLU A 141 7.66 17.26 2.33
C GLU A 141 8.43 17.78 1.11
N LEU A 142 7.73 18.30 0.08
CA LEU A 142 8.36 18.88 -1.11
C LEU A 142 9.32 20.03 -0.78
N GLU A 143 8.94 20.91 0.15
CA GLU A 143 9.74 22.06 0.55
C GLU A 143 10.99 21.66 1.36
N ASN A 144 10.94 20.50 2.00
CA ASN A 144 11.98 20.02 2.90
C ASN A 144 12.78 18.81 2.39
N LEU A 145 12.53 18.37 1.14
CA LEU A 145 13.27 17.29 0.52
C LEU A 145 14.79 17.51 0.57
N GLY A 146 15.50 16.55 1.16
CA GLY A 146 16.96 16.56 1.28
C GLY A 146 17.51 17.44 2.38
N LYS A 147 16.67 18.12 3.17
CA LYS A 147 17.10 18.90 4.33
C LYS A 147 17.22 18.02 5.58
N SER A 148 18.20 18.33 6.41
CA SER A 148 18.32 17.73 7.73
C SER A 148 17.25 18.24 8.70
N PRO A 149 16.94 17.50 9.80
CA PRO A 149 16.01 17.99 10.82
C PRO A 149 16.38 19.34 11.40
N ASP A 150 17.68 19.63 11.57
CA ASP A 150 18.16 20.91 12.09
C ASP A 150 17.90 22.07 11.12
N GLU A 151 18.06 21.85 9.83
CA GLU A 151 17.75 22.84 8.79
C GLU A 151 16.24 23.13 8.73
N ILE A 152 15.39 22.10 8.86
CA ILE A 152 13.94 22.26 8.90
C ILE A 152 13.51 23.07 10.15
N MET A 153 14.08 22.77 11.33
CA MET A 153 13.79 23.49 12.56
C MET A 153 14.34 24.94 12.54
N GLY A 154 15.50 25.16 11.91
CA GLY A 154 16.12 26.48 11.76
C GLY A 154 15.27 27.42 10.89
N THR A 155 14.77 26.94 9.76
CA THR A 155 13.91 27.72 8.86
C THR A 155 12.60 28.14 9.50
N ASN A 156 12.03 27.32 10.39
CA ASN A 156 10.80 27.66 11.13
C ASN A 156 11.03 28.76 12.18
N LYS A 157 12.23 28.87 12.78
CA LYS A 157 12.55 29.96 13.70
C LYS A 157 12.64 31.31 13.01
N ASP A 158 13.21 31.35 11.81
CA ASP A 158 13.36 32.58 11.04
C ASP A 158 12.01 33.13 10.55
N VAL A 159 11.04 32.28 10.26
CA VAL A 159 9.67 32.67 9.89
C VAL A 159 8.92 33.24 11.10
N ALA A 160 9.06 32.61 12.28
CA ALA A 160 8.42 33.07 13.51
C ALA A 160 8.95 34.45 13.97
N VAL A 161 10.24 34.70 13.79
CA VAL A 161 10.86 35.99 14.17
C VAL A 161 10.45 37.14 13.22
N LYS A 162 10.25 36.86 11.91
CA LYS A 162 9.80 37.88 10.94
C LYS A 162 8.32 38.23 11.06
N GLY A 163 7.48 37.32 11.61
CA GLY A 163 6.05 37.57 11.85
C GLY A 163 5.74 38.38 13.13
N GLY A 164 6.71 38.55 14.04
CA GLY A 164 6.52 39.08 15.40
C GLY A 164 6.73 40.56 15.63
N LYS A 165 6.80 41.44 14.60
CA LYS A 165 6.80 42.91 14.81
C LYS A 165 5.37 43.47 14.90
N LEU A 166 4.66 43.12 15.96
CA LEU A 166 3.52 43.94 16.39
C LEU A 166 4.06 45.30 16.91
N LYS A 167 3.74 46.35 16.19
CA LYS A 167 3.95 47.73 16.67
C LYS A 167 3.10 47.94 17.92
N SER A 168 3.75 48.21 19.06
CA SER A 168 3.07 48.70 20.26
C SER A 168 2.39 50.06 19.99
N PRO A 169 1.14 50.31 20.43
CA PRO A 169 0.49 51.61 20.26
C PRO A 169 1.17 52.64 21.15
N LYS A 170 1.55 53.79 20.55
CA LYS A 170 2.02 54.98 21.27
C LYS A 170 0.92 55.44 22.22
N LYS A 171 1.20 55.44 23.53
CA LYS A 171 0.40 56.19 24.54
C LYS A 171 0.54 57.68 24.27
N ARG A 172 -0.61 58.33 24.11
CA ARG A 172 -0.78 59.79 24.30
C ARG A 172 -1.08 60.07 25.78
#